data_22d650c5a8a637f8b8fb032473687244
#
_entry.id   22d650c5a8a637f8b8fb032473687244
#
_cell.length_a   1.000
_cell.length_b   1.000
_cell.length_c   1.000
_cell.angle_alpha   90.00
_cell.angle_beta   90.00
_cell.angle_gamma   90.00
#
_symmetry.space_group_name_H-M   'P 1'
#
loop_
_entity.id
_entity.type
_entity.pdbx_description
1 polymer ?
#
loop_
_entity_poly.entity_id
_entity_poly.type
_entity_poly.pdbx_seq_one_letter_code
_entity_poly.pdbx_strand_id
1 'polypeptide(L)'
;MKLSMILTVDFMESILFFHFFLSFFMTGIICLIQLIHYPSFSFIDKNMYSKFQTFHMSRISLLVGPIMILEFFSGLFLLFFFYSESNFFIINFILNILILIMTIIVFGTIHKKLIEGFKPSLFEKLISMN
;
A
#
# COMPACT_ATOMS: atom_id res chain seq x y z
N MET A 1 33.35 20.73 -7.89
CA MET A 1 32.88 19.70 -8.85
C MET A 1 32.89 18.28 -8.26
N LYS A 2 34.01 17.73 -7.75
CA LYS A 2 34.10 16.38 -7.14
C LYS A 2 33.19 16.21 -5.91
N LEU A 3 33.19 17.17 -4.98
CA LEU A 3 32.40 17.09 -3.74
C LEU A 3 30.89 17.14 -4.01
N SER A 4 30.44 17.99 -4.92
CA SER A 4 29.02 18.09 -5.29
C SER A 4 28.52 16.79 -5.94
N MET A 5 29.35 16.15 -6.75
CA MET A 5 29.02 14.88 -7.39
C MET A 5 28.91 13.72 -6.37
N ILE A 6 29.82 13.67 -5.38
CA ILE A 6 29.76 12.67 -4.30
C ILE A 6 28.48 12.84 -3.48
N LEU A 7 28.16 14.06 -3.04
CA LEU A 7 26.94 14.35 -2.28
C LEU A 7 25.65 13.99 -3.05
N THR A 8 25.67 14.13 -4.38
CA THR A 8 24.52 13.76 -5.21
C THR A 8 24.35 12.24 -5.28
N VAL A 9 25.45 11.49 -5.41
CA VAL A 9 25.42 10.01 -5.42
C VAL A 9 24.93 9.48 -4.07
N ASP A 10 25.48 9.95 -2.96
CA ASP A 10 25.08 9.54 -1.61
C ASP A 10 23.60 9.84 -1.33
N PHE A 11 23.09 10.96 -1.81
CA PHE A 11 21.67 11.33 -1.70
C PHE A 11 20.78 10.37 -2.51
N MET A 12 21.16 10.06 -3.74
CA MET A 12 20.41 9.15 -4.62
C MET A 12 20.35 7.73 -4.05
N GLU A 13 21.49 7.21 -3.54
CA GLU A 13 21.54 5.92 -2.85
C GLU A 13 20.65 5.91 -1.61
N SER A 14 20.64 6.99 -0.83
CA SER A 14 19.77 7.12 0.34
C SER A 14 18.29 7.04 -0.03
N ILE A 15 17.84 7.68 -1.12
CA ILE A 15 16.46 7.58 -1.62
C ILE A 15 16.16 6.15 -2.09
N LEU A 16 17.09 5.49 -2.73
CA LEU A 16 16.94 4.09 -3.16
C LEU A 16 16.73 3.16 -1.96
N PHE A 17 17.58 3.25 -0.95
CA PHE A 17 17.43 2.47 0.30
C PHE A 17 16.12 2.78 1.02
N PHE A 18 15.73 4.05 1.09
CA PHE A 18 14.46 4.46 1.68
C PHE A 18 13.26 3.87 0.94
N HIS A 19 13.27 3.91 -0.38
CA HIS A 19 12.21 3.31 -1.21
C HIS A 19 12.12 1.79 -1.00
N PHE A 20 13.26 1.08 -1.00
CA PHE A 20 13.29 -0.36 -0.70
C PHE A 20 12.73 -0.66 0.69
N PHE A 21 13.11 0.12 1.70
CA PHE A 21 12.56 -0.04 3.05
C PHE A 21 11.05 0.10 3.07
N LEU A 22 10.49 1.12 2.41
CA LEU A 22 9.04 1.31 2.31
C LEU A 22 8.36 0.12 1.61
N SER A 23 8.90 -0.35 0.50
CA SER A 23 8.34 -1.47 -0.27
C SER A 23 8.36 -2.78 0.52
N PHE A 24 9.45 -3.09 1.23
CA PHE A 24 9.51 -4.25 2.13
C PHE A 24 8.53 -4.12 3.29
N PHE A 25 8.43 -2.94 3.90
CA PHE A 25 7.52 -2.68 5.00
C PHE A 25 6.06 -2.84 4.56
N MET A 26 5.69 -2.27 3.41
CA MET A 26 4.35 -2.43 2.84
C MET A 26 4.04 -3.88 2.50
N THR A 27 4.98 -4.61 1.92
CA THR A 27 4.83 -6.04 1.64
C THR A 27 4.53 -6.82 2.93
N GLY A 28 5.27 -6.54 4.00
CA GLY A 28 5.02 -7.15 5.32
C GLY A 28 3.63 -6.84 5.87
N ILE A 29 3.18 -5.57 5.77
CA ILE A 29 1.82 -5.16 6.17
C ILE A 29 0.77 -5.89 5.34
N ILE A 30 0.91 -5.94 4.02
CA ILE A 30 -0.04 -6.62 3.13
C ILE A 30 -0.13 -8.11 3.46
N CYS A 31 1.00 -8.78 3.66
CA CYS A 31 1.03 -10.19 4.08
C CYS A 31 0.30 -10.41 5.42
N LEU A 32 0.51 -9.55 6.40
CA LEU A 32 -0.16 -9.62 7.69
C LEU A 32 -1.67 -9.42 7.55
N ILE A 33 -2.08 -8.44 6.73
CA ILE A 33 -3.49 -8.16 6.46
C ILE A 33 -4.15 -9.36 5.79
N GLN A 34 -3.52 -9.92 4.77
CA GLN A 34 -4.08 -11.05 4.01
C GLN A 34 -4.14 -12.34 4.82
N LEU A 35 -3.08 -12.68 5.55
CA LEU A 35 -2.97 -13.97 6.22
C LEU A 35 -3.69 -14.01 7.57
N ILE A 36 -3.81 -12.88 8.25
CA ILE A 36 -4.34 -12.84 9.62
C ILE A 36 -5.54 -11.92 9.72
N HIS A 37 -5.39 -10.68 9.26
CA HIS A 37 -6.36 -9.64 9.57
C HIS A 37 -7.69 -9.82 8.85
N TYR A 38 -7.71 -10.03 7.55
CA TYR A 38 -8.96 -10.26 6.82
C TYR A 38 -9.66 -11.57 7.19
N PRO A 39 -8.97 -12.72 7.35
CA PRO A 39 -9.61 -13.92 7.87
C PRO A 39 -10.25 -13.73 9.27
N SER A 40 -9.65 -12.90 10.13
CA SER A 40 -10.21 -12.62 11.46
C SER A 40 -11.54 -11.89 11.43
N PHE A 41 -11.90 -11.23 10.33
CA PHE A 41 -13.21 -10.57 10.18
C PHE A 41 -14.39 -11.54 10.21
N SER A 42 -14.17 -12.82 9.87
CA SER A 42 -15.18 -13.87 9.96
C SER A 42 -15.69 -14.14 11.38
N PHE A 43 -14.90 -13.77 12.38
CA PHE A 43 -15.25 -13.93 13.81
C PHE A 43 -15.98 -12.72 14.39
N ILE A 44 -16.20 -11.66 13.61
CA ILE A 44 -16.90 -10.45 14.06
C ILE A 44 -18.42 -10.66 13.93
N ASP A 45 -19.16 -10.37 15.02
CA ASP A 45 -20.62 -10.40 15.01
C ASP A 45 -21.18 -9.44 13.94
N LYS A 46 -22.16 -9.92 13.17
CA LYS A 46 -22.76 -9.17 12.05
C LYS A 46 -23.34 -7.82 12.49
N ASN A 47 -23.92 -7.75 13.70
CA ASN A 47 -24.49 -6.52 14.24
C ASN A 47 -23.41 -5.49 14.61
N MET A 48 -22.21 -5.95 14.94
CA MET A 48 -21.07 -5.09 15.27
C MET A 48 -20.18 -4.79 14.07
N TYR A 49 -20.43 -5.44 12.93
CA TYR A 49 -19.53 -5.41 11.79
C TYR A 49 -19.33 -4.00 11.22
N SER A 50 -20.37 -3.21 11.08
CA SER A 50 -20.28 -1.82 10.58
C SER A 50 -19.41 -0.94 11.49
N LYS A 51 -19.58 -1.06 12.80
CA LYS A 51 -18.76 -0.33 13.79
C LYS A 51 -17.30 -0.78 13.75
N PHE A 52 -17.07 -2.07 13.68
CA PHE A 52 -15.74 -2.65 13.53
C PHE A 52 -15.07 -2.16 12.24
N GLN A 53 -15.82 -2.19 11.12
CA GLN A 53 -15.32 -1.78 9.81
C GLN A 53 -14.91 -0.28 9.79
N THR A 54 -15.70 0.57 10.44
CA THR A 54 -15.37 2.00 10.60
C THR A 54 -14.09 2.18 11.39
N PHE A 55 -13.94 1.47 12.50
CA PHE A 55 -12.72 1.47 13.31
C PHE A 55 -11.53 0.97 12.50
N HIS A 56 -11.66 -0.19 11.82
CA HIS A 56 -10.62 -0.76 10.97
C HIS A 56 -10.15 0.25 9.93
N MET A 57 -11.07 0.81 9.14
CA MET A 57 -10.73 1.74 8.07
C MET A 57 -10.02 2.98 8.57
N SER A 58 -10.44 3.54 9.71
CA SER A 58 -9.78 4.71 10.29
C SER A 58 -8.34 4.43 10.70
N ARG A 59 -8.07 3.23 11.24
CA ARG A 59 -6.74 2.86 11.74
C ARG A 59 -5.80 2.40 10.62
N ILE A 60 -6.29 1.58 9.71
CA ILE A 60 -5.47 1.08 8.60
C ILE A 60 -5.10 2.20 7.64
N SER A 61 -6.00 3.14 7.36
CA SER A 61 -5.72 4.28 6.50
C SER A 61 -4.65 5.21 7.09
N LEU A 62 -4.63 5.36 8.41
CA LEU A 62 -3.60 6.15 9.09
C LEU A 62 -2.21 5.52 8.99
N LEU A 63 -2.13 4.19 8.94
CA LEU A 63 -0.87 3.46 8.80
C LEU A 63 -0.44 3.36 7.33
N VAL A 64 -1.31 2.85 6.49
CA VAL A 64 -1.01 2.50 5.09
C VAL A 64 -0.91 3.75 4.20
N GLY A 65 -1.81 4.73 4.40
CA GLY A 65 -1.89 5.91 3.56
C GLY A 65 -0.59 6.71 3.44
N PRO A 66 0.02 7.14 4.56
CA PRO A 66 1.29 7.87 4.52
C PRO A 66 2.42 7.08 3.86
N ILE A 67 2.50 5.76 4.12
CA ILE A 67 3.55 4.91 3.55
C ILE A 67 3.37 4.78 2.04
N MET A 68 2.15 4.56 1.55
CA MET A 68 1.85 4.52 0.10
C MET A 68 2.19 5.84 -0.59
N ILE A 69 1.93 6.98 0.05
CA ILE A 69 2.29 8.30 -0.49
C ILE A 69 3.81 8.45 -0.59
N LEU A 70 4.54 8.09 0.45
CA LEU A 70 6.00 8.15 0.45
C LEU A 70 6.61 7.19 -0.57
N GLU A 71 6.07 5.97 -0.69
CA GLU A 71 6.51 4.99 -1.68
C GLU A 71 6.25 5.48 -3.11
N PHE A 72 5.08 6.07 -3.36
CA PHE A 72 4.77 6.66 -4.66
C PHE A 72 5.75 7.76 -5.05
N PHE A 73 6.00 8.73 -4.18
CA PHE A 73 6.90 9.85 -4.49
C PHE A 73 8.37 9.43 -4.59
N SER A 74 8.83 8.53 -3.73
CA SER A 74 10.19 7.99 -3.85
C SER A 74 10.36 7.15 -5.11
N GLY A 75 9.37 6.34 -5.49
CA GLY A 75 9.38 5.57 -6.73
C GLY A 75 9.35 6.47 -7.98
N LEU A 76 8.55 7.55 -7.95
CA LEU A 76 8.52 8.56 -9.01
C LEU A 76 9.88 9.26 -9.15
N PHE A 77 10.50 9.62 -8.04
CA PHE A 77 11.83 10.22 -8.03
C PHE A 77 12.86 9.27 -8.66
N LEU A 78 12.88 8.01 -8.24
CA LEU A 78 13.80 7.00 -8.78
C LEU A 78 13.57 6.77 -10.27
N LEU A 79 12.31 6.76 -10.72
CA LEU A 79 11.99 6.67 -12.14
C LEU A 79 12.62 7.82 -12.93
N PHE A 80 12.48 9.07 -12.48
CA PHE A 80 13.04 10.22 -13.19
C PHE A 80 14.56 10.19 -13.30
N PHE A 81 15.24 9.73 -12.28
CA PHE A 81 16.70 9.77 -12.23
C PHE A 81 17.38 8.52 -12.78
N PHE A 82 16.69 7.36 -12.77
CA PHE A 82 17.28 6.07 -13.12
C PHE A 82 16.55 5.32 -14.24
N TYR A 83 15.55 5.92 -14.91
CA TYR A 83 14.79 5.22 -15.95
C TYR A 83 15.68 4.72 -17.12
N SER A 84 16.78 5.43 -17.42
CA SER A 84 17.73 5.06 -18.48
C SER A 84 18.69 3.94 -18.08
N GLU A 85 18.86 3.72 -16.77
CA GLU A 85 19.82 2.75 -16.23
C GLU A 85 19.23 1.33 -16.22
N SER A 86 17.91 1.20 -16.01
CA SER A 86 17.26 -0.10 -15.94
C SER A 86 15.75 -0.01 -16.10
N ASN A 87 15.18 -0.92 -16.87
CA ASN A 87 13.73 -1.14 -16.96
C ASN A 87 13.08 -1.52 -15.61
N PHE A 88 13.90 -1.94 -14.65
CA PHE A 88 13.44 -2.28 -13.30
C PHE A 88 12.67 -1.12 -12.65
N PHE A 89 13.16 0.11 -12.75
CA PHE A 89 12.50 1.28 -12.15
C PHE A 89 11.16 1.59 -12.81
N ILE A 90 11.05 1.37 -14.12
CA ILE A 90 9.78 1.53 -14.86
C ILE A 90 8.76 0.48 -14.37
N ILE A 91 9.17 -0.78 -14.32
CA ILE A 91 8.31 -1.89 -13.87
C ILE A 91 7.87 -1.68 -12.42
N ASN A 92 8.80 -1.34 -11.54
CA ASN A 92 8.51 -1.05 -10.13
C ASN A 92 7.47 0.06 -9.99
N PHE A 93 7.62 1.17 -10.73
CA PHE A 93 6.68 2.29 -10.64
C PHE A 93 5.29 1.93 -11.21
N ILE A 94 5.23 1.17 -12.30
CA ILE A 94 3.95 0.65 -12.83
C ILE A 94 3.25 -0.23 -11.78
N LEU A 95 3.96 -1.14 -11.13
CA LEU A 95 3.40 -1.99 -10.08
C LEU A 95 2.91 -1.16 -8.89
N ASN A 96 3.66 -0.15 -8.49
CA ASN A 96 3.26 0.77 -7.42
C ASN A 96 1.94 1.49 -7.75
N ILE A 97 1.80 2.01 -8.99
CA ILE A 97 0.53 2.62 -9.46
C ILE A 97 -0.61 1.61 -9.44
N LEU A 98 -0.39 0.38 -9.92
CA LEU A 98 -1.43 -0.66 -9.93
C LEU A 98 -1.90 -1.00 -8.52
N ILE A 99 -0.98 -1.15 -7.57
CA ILE A 99 -1.31 -1.38 -6.15
C ILE A 99 -2.11 -0.20 -5.59
N LEU A 100 -1.71 1.04 -5.86
CA LEU A 100 -2.41 2.24 -5.43
C LEU A 100 -3.86 2.28 -5.96
N ILE A 101 -4.04 2.02 -7.25
CA ILE A 101 -5.36 1.96 -7.90
C ILE A 101 -6.22 0.86 -7.27
N MET A 102 -5.68 -0.35 -7.12
CA MET A 102 -6.40 -1.46 -6.49
C MET A 102 -6.82 -1.14 -5.06
N THR A 103 -5.93 -0.56 -4.27
CA THR A 103 -6.20 -0.19 -2.88
C THR A 103 -7.32 0.85 -2.78
N ILE A 104 -7.28 1.91 -3.57
CA ILE A 104 -8.25 3.00 -3.49
C ILE A 104 -9.59 2.60 -4.13
N ILE A 105 -9.56 2.09 -5.37
CA ILE A 105 -10.77 1.88 -6.16
C ILE A 105 -11.48 0.59 -5.77
N VAL A 106 -10.75 -0.52 -5.63
CA VAL A 106 -11.36 -1.82 -5.35
C VAL A 106 -11.60 -1.99 -3.86
N PHE A 107 -10.53 -2.04 -3.08
CA PHE A 107 -10.64 -2.31 -1.64
C PHE A 107 -11.33 -1.18 -0.88
N GLY A 108 -10.98 0.08 -1.16
CA GLY A 108 -11.63 1.25 -0.54
C GLY A 108 -13.14 1.28 -0.80
N THR A 109 -13.58 0.94 -2.01
CA THR A 109 -15.01 0.88 -2.35
C THR A 109 -15.73 -0.27 -1.62
N ILE A 110 -15.11 -1.45 -1.54
CA ILE A 110 -15.70 -2.59 -0.82
C ILE A 110 -15.82 -2.27 0.67
N HIS A 111 -14.77 -1.75 1.29
CA HIS A 111 -14.77 -1.36 2.69
C HIS A 111 -15.84 -0.29 2.98
N LYS A 112 -15.96 0.74 2.14
CA LYS A 112 -16.99 1.78 2.29
C LYS A 112 -18.41 1.19 2.29
N LYS A 113 -18.71 0.26 1.37
CA LYS A 113 -20.02 -0.40 1.32
C LYS A 113 -20.28 -1.33 2.51
N LEU A 114 -19.22 -1.90 3.11
CA LEU A 114 -19.32 -2.73 4.32
C LEU A 114 -19.51 -1.90 5.59
N ILE A 115 -19.12 -0.63 5.61
CA ILE A 115 -19.46 0.32 6.68
C ILE A 115 -20.96 0.62 6.70
N GLU A 116 -21.61 0.69 5.53
CA GLU A 116 -23.06 0.92 5.42
C GLU A 116 -23.91 -0.26 5.95
N GLY A 117 -23.33 -1.44 6.08
CA GLY A 117 -23.94 -2.65 6.61
C GLY A 117 -23.25 -3.92 6.12
N PHE A 118 -23.40 -4.99 6.90
CA PHE A 118 -22.82 -6.28 6.54
C PHE A 118 -23.52 -6.86 5.29
N LYS A 119 -22.72 -7.13 4.26
CA LYS A 119 -23.16 -7.76 3.00
C LYS A 119 -22.29 -8.99 2.74
N PRO A 120 -22.83 -10.22 2.88
CA PRO A 120 -22.05 -11.45 2.75
C PRO A 120 -21.24 -11.54 1.45
N SER A 121 -21.85 -11.19 0.32
CA SER A 121 -21.17 -11.24 -0.99
C SER A 121 -19.98 -10.29 -1.11
N LEU A 122 -20.06 -9.11 -0.49
CA LEU A 122 -18.93 -8.16 -0.46
C LEU A 122 -17.84 -8.61 0.51
N PHE A 123 -18.25 -9.22 1.62
CA PHE A 123 -17.32 -9.80 2.58
C PHE A 123 -16.54 -10.96 1.98
N GLU A 124 -17.21 -11.92 1.34
CA GLU A 124 -16.58 -13.03 0.63
C GLU A 124 -15.64 -12.53 -0.47
N LYS A 125 -16.08 -11.51 -1.23
CA LYS A 125 -15.24 -10.87 -2.24
C LYS A 125 -13.99 -10.24 -1.63
N LEU A 126 -14.10 -9.56 -0.49
CA LEU A 126 -12.97 -8.95 0.20
C LEU A 126 -11.93 -10.02 0.59
N ILE A 127 -12.36 -11.15 1.14
CA ILE A 127 -11.47 -12.24 1.55
C ILE A 127 -10.89 -12.99 0.35
N SER A 128 -11.68 -13.24 -0.70
CA SER A 128 -11.22 -14.02 -1.86
C SER A 128 -10.30 -13.28 -2.81
N MET A 129 -10.34 -11.95 -2.81
CA MET A 129 -9.49 -11.11 -3.68
C MET A 129 -8.13 -10.79 -3.06
N ASN A 130 -7.86 -11.21 -1.85
CA ASN A 130 -6.61 -11.00 -1.12
C ASN A 130 -5.74 -12.24 -1.08
#